data_14cc2e2bab2b1ce2be2c50dda6f791b9
#
_entry.id   14cc2e2bab2b1ce2be2c50dda6f791b9
#
_cell.length_a   1.000
_cell.length_b   1.000
_cell.length_c   1.000
_cell.angle_alpha   90.00
_cell.angle_beta   90.00
_cell.angle_gamma   90.00
#
_symmetry.space_group_name_H-M   'P 1'
#
loop_
_entity.id
_entity.type
_entity.pdbx_description
1 polymer ?
#
loop_
_entity_poly.entity_id
_entity_poly.type
_entity_poly.pdbx_seq_one_letter_code
_entity_poly.pdbx_strand_id
1 'polypeptide(L)'
;MKRMILCFLLSLALAAVSFAQEPADSLQRVSREAPAEAQAPGEQTAEQLWNKANTAYINGDFHAAADTYEELLSRGVSSMKLYYNLGNAYFKDDRIGKAILYYNRALRLAPGND
;
A
#
# COMPACT_ATOMS: atom_id res chain seq x y z
N MET A 1 42.48 32.25 37.27
CA MET A 1 41.45 31.26 37.63
C MET A 1 40.17 31.34 36.84
N LYS A 2 39.78 32.50 36.37
CA LYS A 2 38.52 32.65 35.56
C LYS A 2 38.63 32.12 34.14
N ARG A 3 39.83 31.92 33.61
CA ARG A 3 40.03 31.42 32.23
C ARG A 3 39.95 29.89 32.10
N MET A 4 40.09 29.14 33.17
CA MET A 4 40.01 27.70 33.15
C MET A 4 38.58 27.18 33.20
N ILE A 5 37.64 27.97 33.72
CA ILE A 5 36.25 27.58 33.85
C ILE A 5 35.52 27.70 32.49
N LEU A 6 35.96 28.60 31.62
CA LEU A 6 35.35 28.79 30.31
C LEU A 6 35.64 27.66 29.34
N CYS A 7 36.80 27.03 29.47
CA CYS A 7 37.13 25.88 28.58
C CYS A 7 36.37 24.60 28.93
N PHE A 8 36.01 24.44 30.20
CA PHE A 8 35.23 23.27 30.64
C PHE A 8 33.77 23.29 30.22
N LEU A 9 33.19 24.50 30.11
CA LEU A 9 31.79 24.64 29.67
C LEU A 9 31.64 24.45 28.17
N LEU A 10 32.70 24.73 27.40
CA LEU A 10 32.63 24.54 25.93
C LEU A 10 32.76 23.10 25.50
N SER A 11 33.46 22.26 26.29
CA SER A 11 33.60 20.83 25.94
C SER A 11 32.39 19.99 26.30
N LEU A 12 31.55 20.46 27.23
CA LEU A 12 30.33 19.73 27.60
C LEU A 12 29.18 19.91 26.60
N ALA A 13 29.17 21.02 25.89
CA ALA A 13 28.13 21.30 24.91
C ALA A 13 28.30 20.50 23.60
N LEU A 14 29.53 20.09 23.25
CA LEU A 14 29.76 19.32 22.01
C LEU A 14 29.42 17.84 22.17
N ALA A 15 29.44 17.31 23.37
CA ALA A 15 29.13 15.90 23.59
C ALA A 15 27.64 15.60 23.58
N ALA A 16 26.80 16.58 23.84
CA ALA A 16 25.35 16.41 23.86
C ALA A 16 24.71 16.39 22.48
N VAL A 17 25.37 17.00 21.49
CA VAL A 17 24.81 17.08 20.13
C VAL A 17 25.04 15.78 19.32
N SER A 18 26.11 15.04 19.64
CA SER A 18 26.41 13.78 18.94
C SER A 18 25.47 12.63 19.31
N PHE A 19 24.86 12.68 20.48
CA PHE A 19 24.06 11.57 20.97
C PHE A 19 22.61 11.58 20.50
N ALA A 20 22.12 12.74 20.07
CA ALA A 20 20.73 12.89 19.65
C ALA A 20 20.48 12.51 18.18
N GLN A 21 21.52 12.33 17.37
CA GLN A 21 21.40 12.05 15.95
C GLN A 21 21.40 10.56 15.59
N GLU A 22 22.00 9.71 16.39
CA GLU A 22 22.11 8.28 16.07
C GLU A 22 20.80 7.49 16.15
N PRO A 23 19.92 7.68 17.14
CA PRO A 23 18.68 6.87 17.19
C PRO A 23 17.63 7.26 16.13
N ALA A 24 17.62 8.49 15.64
CA ALA A 24 16.69 8.91 14.62
C ALA A 24 17.07 8.39 13.22
N ASP A 25 18.36 8.26 12.96
CA ASP A 25 18.86 7.77 11.67
C ASP A 25 18.68 6.26 11.50
N SER A 26 18.84 5.50 12.58
CA SER A 26 18.61 4.06 12.56
C SER A 26 17.13 3.70 12.44
N LEU A 27 16.23 4.47 13.03
CA LEU A 27 14.78 4.28 12.89
C LEU A 27 14.27 4.64 11.49
N GLN A 28 14.86 5.64 10.86
CA GLN A 28 14.52 5.99 9.47
C GLN A 28 15.05 4.97 8.47
N ARG A 29 16.16 4.33 8.72
CA ARG A 29 16.69 3.24 7.89
C ARG A 29 15.78 2.03 7.91
N VAL A 30 15.33 1.60 9.08
CA VAL A 30 14.41 0.46 9.21
C VAL A 30 13.09 0.71 8.50
N SER A 31 12.59 1.93 8.55
CA SER A 31 11.35 2.30 7.84
C SER A 31 11.51 2.36 6.32
N ARG A 32 12.73 2.58 5.83
CA ARG A 32 13.02 2.62 4.39
C ARG A 32 13.32 1.26 3.78
N GLU A 33 13.82 0.32 4.58
CA GLU A 33 14.21 -1.00 4.09
C GLU A 33 13.03 -1.98 3.99
N ALA A 34 11.98 -1.82 4.80
CA ALA A 34 10.86 -2.73 4.84
C ALA A 34 9.96 -2.74 3.59
N PRO A 35 9.71 -1.63 2.86
CA PRO A 35 8.89 -1.66 1.64
C PRO A 35 9.66 -1.87 0.35
N ALA A 36 11.00 -1.83 0.35
CA ALA A 36 11.81 -1.78 -0.87
C ALA A 36 12.06 -3.15 -1.53
N GLU A 37 11.82 -4.26 -0.82
CA GLU A 37 12.22 -5.59 -1.29
C GLU A 37 11.25 -6.23 -2.29
N ALA A 38 10.05 -5.68 -2.50
CA ALA A 38 8.99 -6.36 -3.24
C ALA A 38 8.63 -5.72 -4.58
N GLN A 39 9.30 -4.63 -5.03
CA GLN A 39 8.79 -3.90 -6.21
C GLN A 39 9.87 -3.33 -7.10
N ALA A 40 9.66 -3.51 -8.41
CA ALA A 40 10.40 -2.79 -9.43
C ALA A 40 10.11 -1.27 -9.34
N PRO A 41 11.12 -0.40 -9.54
CA PRO A 41 10.91 1.04 -9.56
C PRO A 41 9.88 1.44 -10.62
N GLY A 42 8.81 2.14 -10.20
CA GLY A 42 7.74 2.62 -11.09
C GLY A 42 6.54 1.69 -11.22
N GLU A 43 6.56 0.50 -10.65
CA GLU A 43 5.41 -0.41 -10.65
C GLU A 43 4.48 -0.14 -9.47
N GLN A 44 3.17 -0.05 -9.74
CA GLN A 44 2.18 0.16 -8.69
C GLN A 44 2.03 -1.09 -7.81
N THR A 45 1.91 -0.88 -6.51
CA THR A 45 1.67 -1.97 -5.56
C THR A 45 0.25 -2.50 -5.67
N ALA A 46 0.00 -3.71 -5.17
CA ALA A 46 -1.36 -4.24 -5.07
C ALA A 46 -2.27 -3.31 -4.26
N GLU A 47 -1.77 -2.72 -3.19
CA GLU A 47 -2.53 -1.74 -2.40
C GLU A 47 -2.87 -0.48 -3.19
N GLN A 48 -1.91 0.05 -3.95
CA GLN A 48 -2.15 1.19 -4.82
C GLN A 48 -3.18 0.89 -5.90
N LEU A 49 -3.14 -0.31 -6.48
CA LEU A 49 -4.14 -0.75 -7.45
C LEU A 49 -5.54 -0.90 -6.83
N TRP A 50 -5.62 -1.44 -5.61
CA TRP A 50 -6.88 -1.49 -4.87
C TRP A 50 -7.48 -0.10 -4.68
N ASN A 51 -6.67 0.83 -4.22
CA ASN A 51 -7.11 2.22 -3.99
C ASN A 51 -7.52 2.90 -5.29
N LYS A 52 -6.77 2.68 -6.36
CA LYS A 52 -7.08 3.21 -7.69
C LYS A 52 -8.41 2.66 -8.21
N ALA A 53 -8.62 1.36 -8.12
CA ALA A 53 -9.85 0.71 -8.58
C ALA A 53 -11.06 1.18 -7.76
N ASN A 54 -10.94 1.24 -6.44
CA ASN A 54 -12.01 1.71 -5.56
C ASN A 54 -12.35 3.17 -5.83
N THR A 55 -11.36 4.02 -6.05
CA THR A 55 -11.56 5.43 -6.39
C THR A 55 -12.29 5.58 -7.72
N ALA A 56 -11.89 4.83 -8.74
CA ALA A 56 -12.58 4.81 -10.03
C ALA A 56 -14.03 4.38 -9.88
N TYR A 57 -14.29 3.35 -9.09
CA TYR A 57 -15.65 2.88 -8.83
C TYR A 57 -16.51 3.95 -8.16
N ILE A 58 -15.99 4.59 -7.11
CA ILE A 58 -16.70 5.66 -6.39
C ILE A 58 -17.00 6.85 -7.32
N ASN A 59 -16.08 7.17 -8.23
CA ASN A 59 -16.25 8.26 -9.19
C ASN A 59 -17.17 7.91 -10.35
N GLY A 60 -17.68 6.68 -10.42
CA GLY A 60 -18.55 6.24 -11.50
C GLY A 60 -17.82 5.78 -12.76
N ASP A 61 -16.50 5.69 -12.74
CA ASP A 61 -15.71 5.16 -13.84
C ASP A 61 -15.57 3.64 -13.69
N PHE A 62 -16.67 2.95 -13.99
CA PHE A 62 -16.80 1.51 -13.77
C PHE A 62 -15.92 0.70 -14.71
N HIS A 63 -15.69 1.21 -15.92
CA HIS A 63 -14.81 0.57 -16.89
C HIS A 63 -13.37 0.57 -16.37
N ALA A 64 -12.87 1.72 -15.95
CA ALA A 64 -11.51 1.84 -15.38
C ALA A 64 -11.38 1.04 -14.09
N ALA A 65 -12.42 1.00 -13.26
CA ALA A 65 -12.43 0.19 -12.04
C ALA A 65 -12.27 -1.30 -12.39
N ALA A 66 -13.05 -1.81 -13.34
CA ALA A 66 -12.96 -3.19 -13.79
C ALA A 66 -11.55 -3.53 -14.33
N ASP A 67 -11.00 -2.67 -15.18
CA ASP A 67 -9.65 -2.87 -15.73
C ASP A 67 -8.58 -2.94 -14.64
N THR A 68 -8.68 -2.09 -13.63
CA THR A 68 -7.73 -2.06 -12.52
C THR A 68 -7.88 -3.28 -11.61
N TYR A 69 -9.10 -3.74 -11.33
CA TYR A 69 -9.33 -4.98 -10.61
C TYR A 69 -8.81 -6.20 -11.39
N GLU A 70 -8.96 -6.21 -12.72
CA GLU A 70 -8.39 -7.26 -13.58
C GLU A 70 -6.86 -7.30 -13.48
N GLU A 71 -6.22 -6.15 -13.36
CA GLU A 71 -4.77 -6.08 -13.17
C GLU A 71 -4.36 -6.75 -11.85
N LEU A 72 -5.12 -6.57 -10.77
CA LEU A 72 -4.90 -7.30 -9.52
C LEU A 72 -5.00 -8.81 -9.71
N LEU A 73 -5.98 -9.29 -10.48
CA LEU A 73 -6.09 -10.71 -10.81
C LEU A 73 -4.86 -11.21 -11.59
N SER A 74 -4.37 -10.44 -12.55
CA SER A 74 -3.20 -10.79 -13.35
C SER A 74 -1.94 -10.94 -12.51
N ARG A 75 -1.88 -10.29 -11.36
CA ARG A 75 -0.79 -10.38 -10.39
C ARG A 75 -0.95 -11.53 -9.40
N GLY A 76 -1.96 -12.36 -9.56
CA GLY A 76 -2.22 -13.50 -8.70
C GLY A 76 -3.04 -13.20 -7.45
N VAL A 77 -3.57 -11.98 -7.31
CA VAL A 77 -4.49 -11.68 -6.21
C VAL A 77 -5.82 -12.39 -6.48
N SER A 78 -6.18 -13.31 -5.59
CA SER A 78 -7.41 -14.10 -5.71
C SER A 78 -8.13 -14.08 -4.37
N SER A 79 -9.28 -13.42 -4.30
CA SER A 79 -10.07 -13.32 -3.09
C SER A 79 -11.55 -13.14 -3.43
N MET A 80 -12.41 -13.54 -2.50
CA MET A 80 -13.85 -13.32 -2.62
C MET A 80 -14.15 -11.83 -2.81
N LYS A 81 -13.48 -10.96 -2.06
CA LYS A 81 -13.65 -9.51 -2.13
C LYS A 81 -13.31 -8.96 -3.51
N LEU A 82 -12.19 -9.41 -4.11
CA LEU A 82 -11.78 -8.95 -5.44
C LEU A 82 -12.80 -9.38 -6.50
N TYR A 83 -13.20 -10.64 -6.49
CA TYR A 83 -14.21 -11.13 -7.44
C TYR A 83 -15.55 -10.43 -7.29
N TYR A 84 -15.99 -10.17 -6.06
CA TYR A 84 -17.22 -9.45 -5.80
C TYR A 84 -17.16 -8.01 -6.29
N ASN A 85 -16.08 -7.30 -6.02
CA ASN A 85 -15.89 -5.92 -6.47
C ASN A 85 -15.80 -5.83 -8.00
N LEU A 86 -15.11 -6.80 -8.60
CA LEU A 86 -15.01 -6.89 -10.06
C LEU A 86 -16.38 -7.18 -10.70
N GLY A 87 -17.15 -8.08 -10.10
CA GLY A 87 -18.52 -8.34 -10.52
C GLY A 87 -19.38 -7.07 -10.46
N ASN A 88 -19.27 -6.31 -9.39
CA ASN A 88 -19.98 -5.04 -9.23
C ASN A 88 -19.57 -4.02 -10.30
N ALA A 89 -18.28 -3.90 -10.58
CA ALA A 89 -17.79 -2.97 -11.60
C ALA A 89 -18.32 -3.35 -13.00
N TYR A 90 -18.28 -4.63 -13.34
CA TYR A 90 -18.84 -5.10 -14.61
C TYR A 90 -20.35 -4.92 -14.69
N PHE A 91 -21.06 -5.18 -13.60
CA PHE A 91 -22.51 -4.96 -13.55
C PHE A 91 -22.86 -3.49 -13.82
N LYS A 92 -22.15 -2.57 -13.19
CA LYS A 92 -22.35 -1.13 -13.38
C LYS A 92 -21.93 -0.65 -14.76
N ASP A 93 -21.02 -1.36 -15.42
CA ASP A 93 -20.54 -1.09 -16.77
C ASP A 93 -21.39 -1.80 -17.86
N ASP A 94 -22.56 -2.34 -17.48
CA ASP A 94 -23.48 -3.07 -18.35
C ASP A 94 -22.89 -4.35 -18.97
N ARG A 95 -21.81 -4.87 -18.42
CA ARG A 95 -21.17 -6.11 -18.87
C ARG A 95 -21.65 -7.29 -18.03
N ILE A 96 -22.91 -7.61 -18.16
CA ILE A 96 -23.63 -8.52 -17.27
C ILE A 96 -23.05 -9.94 -17.28
N GLY A 97 -22.65 -10.47 -18.43
CA GLY A 97 -22.05 -11.81 -18.53
C GLY A 97 -20.80 -11.95 -17.68
N LYS A 98 -19.93 -10.94 -17.72
CA LYS A 98 -18.72 -10.91 -16.86
C LYS A 98 -19.05 -10.72 -15.39
N ALA A 99 -20.06 -9.91 -15.09
CA ALA A 99 -20.51 -9.73 -13.72
C ALA A 99 -20.96 -11.07 -13.11
N ILE A 100 -21.76 -11.85 -13.83
CA ILE A 100 -22.21 -13.17 -13.39
C ILE A 100 -21.02 -14.11 -13.17
N LEU A 101 -20.05 -14.11 -14.09
CA LEU A 101 -18.86 -14.93 -13.97
C LEU A 101 -18.11 -14.66 -12.65
N TYR A 102 -17.86 -13.39 -12.35
CA TYR A 102 -17.09 -13.01 -11.17
C TYR A 102 -17.89 -13.16 -9.88
N TYR A 103 -19.18 -12.91 -9.89
CA TYR A 103 -20.04 -13.22 -8.75
C TYR A 103 -20.02 -14.73 -8.42
N ASN A 104 -20.07 -15.58 -9.43
CA ASN A 104 -19.97 -17.02 -9.23
C ASN A 104 -18.61 -17.43 -8.67
N ARG A 105 -17.53 -16.80 -9.10
CA ARG A 105 -16.21 -17.02 -8.54
C ARG A 105 -16.13 -16.60 -7.07
N ALA A 106 -16.74 -15.48 -6.74
CA ALA A 106 -16.82 -15.02 -5.35
C ALA A 106 -17.58 -16.00 -4.47
N LEU A 107 -18.72 -16.50 -4.95
CA LEU A 107 -19.52 -17.50 -4.23
C LEU A 107 -18.76 -18.79 -3.94
N ARG A 108 -17.91 -19.24 -4.86
CA ARG A 108 -17.08 -20.44 -4.65
C ARG A 108 -16.09 -20.28 -3.51
N LEU A 109 -15.67 -19.07 -3.23
CA LEU A 109 -14.75 -18.77 -2.13
C LEU A 109 -15.48 -18.39 -0.84
N ALA A 110 -16.80 -18.29 -0.87
CA ALA A 110 -17.57 -17.92 0.32
C ALA A 110 -17.53 -19.08 1.35
N PRO A 111 -17.38 -18.74 2.66
CA PRO A 111 -17.40 -19.76 3.71
C PRO A 111 -18.71 -20.55 3.72
N GLY A 112 -18.61 -21.89 3.81
CA GLY A 112 -19.78 -22.78 3.86
C GLY A 112 -20.40 -23.11 2.52
N ASN A 113 -19.80 -22.72 1.43
CA ASN A 113 -20.27 -23.03 0.07
C ASN A 113 -19.46 -24.19 -0.51
N ASP A 114 -19.61 -25.35 0.07
CA ASP A 114 -18.96 -26.60 -0.35
C ASP A 114 -19.81 -27.40 -1.31
#